data_cac58e1158ac9e5bd6d8f64f75ef8231
#
_entry.id   cac58e1158ac9e5bd6d8f64f75ef8231
#
_cell.length_a   1.000
_cell.length_b   1.000
_cell.length_c   1.000
_cell.angle_alpha   90.00
_cell.angle_beta   90.00
_cell.angle_gamma   90.00
#
_symmetry.space_group_name_H-M   'P 1'
#
loop_
_entity.id
_entity.type
_entity.pdbx_description
1 polymer ?
#
loop_
_entity_poly.entity_id
_entity_poly.type
_entity_poly.pdbx_seq_one_letter_code
_entity_poly.pdbx_strand_id
1 'polypeptide(L)'
;MSHAGPTIDDNAVYRTLLESTKAIPWKIDWATMKFAYIGPQIEALLGWSTESWVSAEDWAMRMHPEDREYVVNFCVTQSQAGVDHEADYRALTKDNGYVWIRDVVHVVRNDKGEVDSLIGFMFDITERKKTEEKLLSLQKELEVLSFKDGLTNIANRRRFDSSFELEWERARTERQPLSVLLLDVDFFKQYNDLYGHTQGDKCLVEIAQTLSLALDGSRDLVARYGGEEFVVLLPGADAEVARKVAERCQRLLEKKSIVHALSPHGRRVTVSIGAGTWVPGKQADRASFIKAVDQQLYAAKNNGRDRIEHVQWEA
;
A
#
# COMPACT_ATOMS: atom_id res chain seq x y z
N MET A 1 50.11 -50.71 -16.67
CA MET A 1 48.85 -51.04 -15.98
C MET A 1 48.02 -49.79 -16.01
N SER A 2 47.08 -49.76 -16.96
CA SER A 2 46.18 -48.63 -17.16
C SER A 2 44.97 -48.76 -16.17
N HIS A 3 44.87 -47.91 -15.21
CA HIS A 3 43.67 -47.81 -14.37
C HIS A 3 42.60 -47.07 -15.18
N ALA A 4 41.71 -47.82 -15.82
CA ALA A 4 40.43 -47.28 -16.24
C ALA A 4 39.60 -47.06 -14.95
N GLY A 5 39.43 -45.81 -14.54
CA GLY A 5 38.46 -45.45 -13.51
C GLY A 5 37.02 -45.81 -13.99
N PRO A 6 36.07 -46.00 -13.06
CA PRO A 6 34.72 -46.32 -13.42
C PRO A 6 34.16 -45.18 -14.29
N THR A 7 33.75 -45.48 -15.52
CA THR A 7 32.96 -44.59 -16.36
C THR A 7 31.61 -44.42 -15.68
N ILE A 8 31.43 -43.30 -14.99
CA ILE A 8 30.10 -42.87 -14.52
C ILE A 8 29.28 -42.73 -15.78
N ASP A 9 28.15 -43.45 -15.87
CA ASP A 9 27.16 -43.22 -16.91
C ASP A 9 26.56 -41.83 -16.70
N ASP A 10 27.09 -40.85 -17.43
CA ASP A 10 26.68 -39.46 -17.32
C ASP A 10 25.14 -39.30 -17.46
N ASN A 11 24.51 -40.14 -18.30
CA ASN A 11 23.06 -40.14 -18.47
C ASN A 11 22.33 -40.57 -17.17
N ALA A 12 22.84 -41.56 -16.45
CA ALA A 12 22.26 -41.99 -15.18
C ALA A 12 22.41 -40.92 -14.09
N VAL A 13 23.53 -40.22 -14.07
CA VAL A 13 23.76 -39.09 -13.15
C VAL A 13 22.83 -37.93 -13.45
N TYR A 14 22.70 -37.52 -14.73
CA TYR A 14 21.74 -36.47 -15.12
C TYR A 14 20.28 -36.83 -14.80
N ARG A 15 19.88 -38.06 -15.06
CA ARG A 15 18.54 -38.52 -14.70
C ARG A 15 18.30 -38.46 -13.18
N THR A 16 19.25 -38.96 -12.38
CA THR A 16 19.15 -38.92 -10.91
C THR A 16 19.07 -37.47 -10.41
N LEU A 17 19.87 -36.56 -10.96
CA LEU A 17 19.81 -35.13 -10.62
C LEU A 17 18.46 -34.53 -10.95
N LEU A 18 17.91 -34.77 -12.13
CA LEU A 18 16.59 -34.28 -12.54
C LEU A 18 15.49 -34.88 -11.66
N GLU A 19 15.52 -36.18 -11.36
CA GLU A 19 14.52 -36.85 -10.54
C GLU A 19 14.61 -36.49 -9.06
N SER A 20 15.81 -36.10 -8.57
CA SER A 20 16.01 -35.66 -7.18
C SER A 20 15.51 -34.22 -6.91
N THR A 21 15.28 -33.43 -7.95
CA THR A 21 14.75 -32.08 -7.83
C THR A 21 13.22 -32.10 -7.83
N LYS A 22 12.60 -31.09 -7.18
CA LYS A 22 11.15 -30.83 -7.28
C LYS A 22 10.79 -30.12 -8.58
N ALA A 23 11.77 -29.80 -9.43
CA ALA A 23 11.55 -29.18 -10.72
C ALA A 23 10.97 -30.21 -11.70
N ILE A 24 10.06 -29.79 -12.55
CA ILE A 24 9.44 -30.62 -13.57
C ILE A 24 10.11 -30.29 -14.90
N PRO A 25 11.05 -31.11 -15.40
CA PRO A 25 11.69 -30.90 -16.70
C PRO A 25 10.69 -31.19 -17.82
N TRP A 26 10.76 -30.40 -18.89
CA TRP A 26 9.91 -30.63 -20.06
C TRP A 26 10.64 -30.26 -21.36
N LYS A 27 10.16 -30.83 -22.47
CA LYS A 27 10.61 -30.50 -23.81
C LYS A 27 9.41 -30.47 -24.76
N ILE A 28 9.30 -29.41 -25.58
CA ILE A 28 8.33 -29.25 -26.66
C ILE A 28 9.09 -29.22 -27.99
N ASP A 29 8.63 -30.00 -28.99
CA ASP A 29 9.03 -29.90 -30.37
C ASP A 29 8.35 -28.66 -30.98
N TRP A 30 9.15 -27.72 -31.51
CA TRP A 30 8.64 -26.45 -31.98
C TRP A 30 7.77 -26.58 -33.23
N ALA A 31 8.11 -27.48 -34.16
CA ALA A 31 7.39 -27.61 -35.40
C ALA A 31 5.99 -28.21 -35.23
N THR A 32 5.82 -29.12 -34.27
CA THR A 32 4.57 -29.81 -34.00
C THR A 32 3.83 -29.25 -32.79
N MET A 33 4.45 -28.42 -31.98
CA MET A 33 3.96 -27.90 -30.68
C MET A 33 3.52 -29.03 -29.73
N LYS A 34 4.18 -30.19 -29.80
CA LYS A 34 3.89 -31.35 -28.95
C LYS A 34 4.95 -31.53 -27.90
N PHE A 35 4.54 -32.00 -26.73
CA PHE A 35 5.48 -32.43 -25.70
C PHE A 35 6.25 -33.67 -26.17
N ALA A 36 7.58 -33.52 -26.30
CA ALA A 36 8.47 -34.64 -26.53
C ALA A 36 8.84 -35.32 -25.21
N TYR A 37 8.78 -34.56 -24.09
CA TYR A 37 9.01 -35.06 -22.76
C TYR A 37 8.36 -34.15 -21.72
N ILE A 38 7.84 -34.74 -20.65
CA ILE A 38 7.47 -34.06 -19.41
C ILE A 38 7.80 -34.95 -18.22
N GLY A 39 8.40 -34.35 -17.18
CA GLY A 39 8.85 -35.07 -15.99
C GLY A 39 7.68 -35.65 -15.17
N PRO A 40 7.84 -36.85 -14.60
CA PRO A 40 6.77 -37.50 -13.83
C PRO A 40 6.34 -36.74 -12.58
N GLN A 41 7.13 -35.78 -12.12
CA GLN A 41 6.79 -34.89 -11.01
C GLN A 41 5.51 -34.06 -11.26
N ILE A 42 5.13 -33.86 -12.54
CA ILE A 42 3.91 -33.13 -12.92
C ILE A 42 2.66 -33.83 -12.38
N GLU A 43 2.66 -35.18 -12.37
CA GLU A 43 1.53 -35.97 -11.88
C GLU A 43 1.37 -35.84 -10.37
N ALA A 44 2.47 -35.85 -9.64
CA ALA A 44 2.46 -35.64 -8.18
C ALA A 44 2.01 -34.23 -7.79
N LEU A 45 2.34 -33.21 -8.61
CA LEU A 45 2.03 -31.82 -8.33
C LEU A 45 0.61 -31.43 -8.76
N LEU A 46 0.22 -31.76 -9.98
CA LEU A 46 -1.05 -31.31 -10.59
C LEU A 46 -2.12 -32.41 -10.68
N GLY A 47 -1.76 -33.69 -10.46
CA GLY A 47 -2.67 -34.83 -10.53
C GLY A 47 -3.01 -35.29 -11.95
N TRP A 48 -2.49 -34.64 -13.00
CA TRP A 48 -2.65 -35.02 -14.38
C TRP A 48 -1.56 -36.00 -14.80
N SER A 49 -1.91 -37.16 -15.40
CA SER A 49 -0.92 -38.13 -15.85
C SER A 49 -0.02 -37.54 -16.94
N THR A 50 1.24 -38.03 -17.03
CA THR A 50 2.21 -37.55 -18.01
C THR A 50 1.71 -37.73 -19.46
N GLU A 51 0.96 -38.83 -19.76
CA GLU A 51 0.42 -39.10 -21.06
C GLU A 51 -0.67 -38.13 -21.50
N SER A 52 -1.25 -37.38 -20.53
CA SER A 52 -2.29 -36.39 -20.82
C SER A 52 -1.72 -35.03 -21.28
N TRP A 53 -0.41 -34.88 -21.27
CA TRP A 53 0.32 -33.69 -21.76
C TRP A 53 0.81 -33.92 -23.17
N VAL A 54 -0.07 -33.77 -24.17
CA VAL A 54 0.22 -34.05 -25.56
C VAL A 54 0.78 -32.83 -26.29
N SER A 55 0.23 -31.67 -26.05
CA SER A 55 0.54 -30.46 -26.82
C SER A 55 0.61 -29.21 -25.93
N ALA A 56 1.13 -28.13 -26.48
CA ALA A 56 1.11 -26.81 -25.83
C ALA A 56 -0.33 -26.32 -25.56
N GLU A 57 -1.33 -26.83 -26.26
CA GLU A 57 -2.74 -26.51 -26.00
C GLU A 57 -3.20 -27.13 -24.68
N ASP A 58 -2.76 -28.34 -24.32
CA ASP A 58 -3.06 -28.96 -23.03
C ASP A 58 -2.49 -28.13 -21.87
N TRP A 59 -1.28 -27.58 -22.06
CA TRP A 59 -0.68 -26.64 -21.11
C TRP A 59 -1.50 -25.37 -20.98
N ALA A 60 -1.90 -24.74 -22.07
CA ALA A 60 -2.69 -23.52 -22.06
C ALA A 60 -4.08 -23.74 -21.42
N MET A 61 -4.75 -24.87 -21.72
CA MET A 61 -6.06 -25.18 -21.14
C MET A 61 -6.04 -25.45 -19.64
N ARG A 62 -4.91 -25.92 -19.12
CA ARG A 62 -4.68 -26.15 -17.68
C ARG A 62 -4.11 -24.95 -16.95
N MET A 63 -4.27 -23.77 -17.51
CA MET A 63 -3.91 -22.50 -16.88
C MET A 63 -5.17 -21.76 -16.40
N HIS A 64 -5.05 -21.00 -15.32
CA HIS A 64 -6.15 -20.16 -14.85
C HIS A 64 -6.63 -19.21 -15.97
N PRO A 65 -7.95 -19.04 -16.18
CA PRO A 65 -8.47 -18.23 -17.29
C PRO A 65 -7.91 -16.80 -17.36
N GLU A 66 -7.71 -16.14 -16.22
CA GLU A 66 -7.16 -14.78 -16.16
C GLU A 66 -5.68 -14.70 -16.59
N ASP A 67 -4.91 -15.77 -16.39
CA ASP A 67 -3.48 -15.78 -16.70
C ASP A 67 -3.21 -16.22 -18.13
N ARG A 68 -4.10 -17.03 -18.69
CA ARG A 68 -3.94 -17.77 -19.96
C ARG A 68 -3.56 -16.88 -21.13
N GLU A 69 -4.37 -15.89 -21.43
CA GLU A 69 -4.19 -15.05 -22.62
C GLU A 69 -2.84 -14.32 -22.58
N TYR A 70 -2.54 -13.70 -21.46
CA TYR A 70 -1.30 -12.95 -21.27
C TYR A 70 -0.07 -13.87 -21.35
N VAL A 71 -0.07 -14.96 -20.58
CA VAL A 71 1.10 -15.87 -20.48
C VAL A 71 1.36 -16.59 -21.79
N VAL A 72 0.32 -17.11 -22.46
CA VAL A 72 0.46 -17.80 -23.76
C VAL A 72 1.01 -16.85 -24.81
N ASN A 73 0.44 -15.65 -24.94
CA ASN A 73 0.92 -14.66 -25.90
C ASN A 73 2.36 -14.23 -25.62
N PHE A 74 2.71 -14.02 -24.37
CA PHE A 74 4.08 -13.70 -23.96
C PHE A 74 5.05 -14.81 -24.32
N CYS A 75 4.79 -16.06 -23.89
CA CYS A 75 5.68 -17.20 -24.14
C CYS A 75 5.84 -17.48 -25.65
N VAL A 76 4.76 -17.44 -26.42
CA VAL A 76 4.82 -17.66 -27.88
C VAL A 76 5.66 -16.56 -28.55
N THR A 77 5.45 -15.30 -28.20
CA THR A 77 6.21 -14.17 -28.77
C THR A 77 7.71 -14.27 -28.47
N GLN A 78 8.07 -14.56 -27.21
CA GLN A 78 9.48 -14.73 -26.83
C GLN A 78 10.12 -15.93 -27.53
N SER A 79 9.41 -17.08 -27.58
CA SER A 79 9.87 -18.28 -28.27
C SER A 79 10.09 -18.06 -29.76
N GLN A 80 9.18 -17.36 -30.44
CA GLN A 80 9.31 -16.99 -31.86
C GLN A 80 10.53 -16.10 -32.12
N ALA A 81 10.79 -15.16 -31.20
CA ALA A 81 11.98 -14.32 -31.25
C ALA A 81 13.27 -15.09 -30.89
N GLY A 82 13.14 -16.32 -30.40
CA GLY A 82 14.25 -17.16 -29.96
C GLY A 82 14.91 -16.64 -28.67
N VAL A 83 14.14 -16.03 -27.77
CA VAL A 83 14.59 -15.45 -26.51
C VAL A 83 14.19 -16.35 -25.35
N ASP A 84 15.16 -16.70 -24.50
CA ASP A 84 14.88 -17.39 -23.24
C ASP A 84 14.02 -16.51 -22.35
N HIS A 85 13.07 -17.11 -21.65
CA HIS A 85 12.12 -16.36 -20.85
C HIS A 85 11.58 -17.15 -19.66
N GLU A 86 10.92 -16.48 -18.75
CA GLU A 86 10.21 -17.10 -17.63
C GLU A 86 8.83 -16.47 -17.44
N ALA A 87 7.88 -17.26 -16.94
CA ALA A 87 6.55 -16.80 -16.61
C ALA A 87 6.02 -17.46 -15.34
N ASP A 88 5.36 -16.67 -14.50
CA ASP A 88 4.59 -17.18 -13.35
C ASP A 88 3.11 -17.26 -13.75
N TYR A 89 2.47 -18.38 -13.45
CA TYR A 89 1.04 -18.56 -13.68
C TYR A 89 0.41 -19.56 -12.72
N ARG A 90 -0.91 -19.53 -12.61
CA ARG A 90 -1.70 -20.50 -11.85
C ARG A 90 -2.03 -21.69 -12.74
N ALA A 91 -1.49 -22.87 -12.42
CA ALA A 91 -1.80 -24.13 -13.11
C ALA A 91 -2.98 -24.83 -12.42
N LEU A 92 -3.92 -25.33 -13.21
CA LEU A 92 -5.11 -26.07 -12.75
C LEU A 92 -4.70 -27.49 -12.33
N THR A 93 -5.10 -27.88 -11.13
CA THR A 93 -4.98 -29.26 -10.64
C THR A 93 -6.19 -30.11 -11.05
N LYS A 94 -6.06 -31.43 -11.06
CA LYS A 94 -7.12 -32.35 -11.44
C LYS A 94 -8.35 -32.30 -10.53
N ASP A 95 -8.19 -31.86 -9.29
CA ASP A 95 -9.24 -31.64 -8.29
C ASP A 95 -9.84 -30.22 -8.33
N ASN A 96 -9.61 -29.46 -9.41
CA ASN A 96 -10.08 -28.10 -9.63
C ASN A 96 -9.48 -27.04 -8.67
N GLY A 97 -8.34 -27.32 -8.05
CA GLY A 97 -7.52 -26.32 -7.35
C GLY A 97 -6.52 -25.63 -8.29
N TYR A 98 -5.68 -24.78 -7.72
CA TYR A 98 -4.62 -24.10 -8.45
C TYR A 98 -3.29 -24.16 -7.66
N VAL A 99 -2.21 -24.33 -8.42
CA VAL A 99 -0.83 -24.29 -7.94
C VAL A 99 -0.10 -23.21 -8.72
N TRP A 100 0.66 -22.35 -8.03
CA TRP A 100 1.50 -21.38 -8.70
C TRP A 100 2.74 -22.05 -9.28
N ILE A 101 2.92 -21.91 -10.58
CA ILE A 101 4.08 -22.42 -11.32
C ILE A 101 4.94 -21.25 -11.80
N ARG A 102 6.25 -21.40 -11.67
CA ARG A 102 7.23 -20.66 -12.47
C ARG A 102 7.75 -21.58 -13.54
N ASP A 103 7.56 -21.19 -14.78
CA ASP A 103 8.04 -21.89 -15.95
C ASP A 103 9.24 -21.14 -16.54
N VAL A 104 10.39 -21.81 -16.59
CA VAL A 104 11.64 -21.27 -17.15
C VAL A 104 11.88 -21.95 -18.48
N VAL A 105 11.94 -21.19 -19.55
CA VAL A 105 12.02 -21.68 -20.93
C VAL A 105 13.34 -21.29 -21.55
N HIS A 106 14.03 -22.28 -22.10
CA HIS A 106 15.23 -22.11 -22.94
C HIS A 106 14.91 -22.52 -24.39
N VAL A 107 15.25 -21.64 -25.33
CA VAL A 107 14.96 -21.80 -26.75
C VAL A 107 16.17 -22.45 -27.45
N VAL A 108 16.00 -23.72 -27.87
CA VAL A 108 17.03 -24.46 -28.59
C VAL A 108 16.92 -24.15 -30.09
N ARG A 109 18.06 -23.86 -30.74
CA ARG A 109 18.14 -23.56 -32.17
C ARG A 109 18.86 -24.66 -32.92
N ASN A 110 18.45 -24.93 -34.17
CA ASN A 110 19.15 -25.82 -35.08
C ASN A 110 20.41 -25.15 -35.68
N ASP A 111 21.17 -25.88 -36.47
CA ASP A 111 22.41 -25.40 -37.12
C ASP A 111 22.16 -24.24 -38.09
N LYS A 112 20.91 -23.99 -38.47
CA LYS A 112 20.52 -22.85 -39.33
C LYS A 112 20.11 -21.61 -38.53
N GLY A 113 20.13 -21.69 -37.19
CA GLY A 113 19.72 -20.64 -36.30
C GLY A 113 18.20 -20.51 -36.09
N GLU A 114 17.40 -21.43 -36.67
CA GLU A 114 15.94 -21.48 -36.51
C GLU A 114 15.58 -22.19 -35.20
N VAL A 115 14.45 -21.84 -34.58
CA VAL A 115 13.97 -22.52 -33.37
C VAL A 115 13.61 -24.00 -33.69
N ASP A 116 14.23 -24.89 -32.94
CA ASP A 116 14.06 -26.36 -33.09
C ASP A 116 13.13 -26.93 -32.00
N SER A 117 13.45 -26.59 -30.77
CA SER A 117 12.69 -27.07 -29.62
C SER A 117 12.76 -26.08 -28.46
N LEU A 118 11.80 -26.20 -27.55
CA LEU A 118 11.81 -25.53 -26.26
C LEU A 118 12.09 -26.56 -25.18
N ILE A 119 13.00 -26.24 -24.26
CA ILE A 119 13.26 -27.05 -23.07
C ILE A 119 13.12 -26.16 -21.83
N GLY A 120 12.67 -26.73 -20.76
CA GLY A 120 12.51 -25.93 -19.55
C GLY A 120 12.22 -26.71 -18.30
N PHE A 121 11.96 -25.93 -17.25
CA PHE A 121 11.62 -26.45 -15.95
C PHE A 121 10.45 -25.68 -15.38
N MET A 122 9.46 -26.40 -14.88
CA MET A 122 8.39 -25.85 -14.06
C MET A 122 8.74 -26.05 -12.57
N PHE A 123 8.56 -25.02 -11.79
CA PHE A 123 8.78 -24.99 -10.34
C PHE A 123 7.48 -24.64 -9.62
N ASP A 124 7.14 -25.41 -8.59
CA ASP A 124 6.10 -25.02 -7.65
C ASP A 124 6.58 -23.84 -6.80
N ILE A 125 5.96 -22.70 -6.97
CA ILE A 125 6.25 -21.48 -6.21
C ILE A 125 5.08 -21.08 -5.29
N THR A 126 4.15 -22.01 -5.02
CA THR A 126 2.92 -21.74 -4.23
C THR A 126 3.25 -21.22 -2.82
N GLU A 127 4.17 -21.88 -2.12
CA GLU A 127 4.57 -21.45 -0.77
C GLU A 127 5.30 -20.09 -0.78
N ARG A 128 6.06 -19.81 -1.83
CA ARG A 128 6.68 -18.50 -2.03
C ARG A 128 5.61 -17.41 -2.20
N LYS A 129 4.63 -17.62 -3.09
CA LYS A 129 3.53 -16.67 -3.33
C LYS A 129 2.68 -16.43 -2.07
N LYS A 130 2.34 -17.48 -1.33
CA LYS A 130 1.64 -17.35 -0.05
C LYS A 130 2.43 -16.53 0.98
N THR A 131 3.75 -16.73 1.02
CA THR A 131 4.63 -15.97 1.91
C THR A 131 4.70 -14.49 1.51
N GLU A 132 4.81 -14.20 0.21
CA GLU A 132 4.78 -12.84 -0.33
C GLU A 132 3.46 -12.12 0.00
N GLU A 133 2.32 -12.79 -0.21
CA GLU A 133 0.99 -12.27 0.16
C GLU A 133 0.84 -12.02 1.66
N LYS A 134 1.33 -12.95 2.48
CA LYS A 134 1.32 -12.81 3.93
C LYS A 134 2.16 -11.63 4.41
N LEU A 135 3.37 -11.47 3.85
CA LEU A 135 4.24 -10.34 4.16
C LEU A 135 3.58 -9.00 3.80
N LEU A 136 2.95 -8.93 2.63
CA LEU A 136 2.24 -7.72 2.19
C LEU A 136 1.03 -7.41 3.10
N SER A 137 0.30 -8.44 3.54
CA SER A 137 -0.81 -8.29 4.50
C SER A 137 -0.31 -7.77 5.85
N LEU A 138 0.74 -8.38 6.40
CA LEU A 138 1.34 -7.94 7.67
C LEU A 138 1.90 -6.52 7.58
N GLN A 139 2.50 -6.16 6.45
CA GLN A 139 2.98 -4.80 6.23
C GLN A 139 1.83 -3.79 6.27
N LYS A 140 0.70 -4.08 5.61
CA LYS A 140 -0.50 -3.23 5.67
C LYS A 140 -1.08 -3.13 7.08
N GLU A 141 -1.10 -4.24 7.82
CA GLU A 141 -1.54 -4.22 9.23
C GLU A 141 -0.64 -3.32 10.09
N LEU A 142 0.69 -3.44 9.93
CA LEU A 142 1.65 -2.58 10.63
C LEU A 142 1.49 -1.10 10.25
N GLU A 143 1.22 -0.79 8.98
CA GLU A 143 0.93 0.57 8.54
C GLU A 143 -0.32 1.13 9.21
N VAL A 144 -1.40 0.35 9.30
CA VAL A 144 -2.65 0.74 9.98
C VAL A 144 -2.42 0.97 11.47
N LEU A 145 -1.68 0.10 12.14
CA LEU A 145 -1.29 0.27 13.55
C LEU A 145 -0.41 1.52 13.76
N SER A 146 0.41 1.86 12.78
CA SER A 146 1.28 3.04 12.78
C SER A 146 0.55 4.37 12.50
N PHE A 147 -0.76 4.36 12.23
CA PHE A 147 -1.54 5.58 11.92
C PHE A 147 -2.17 6.27 13.14
N LYS A 148 -1.96 5.74 14.32
CA LYS A 148 -2.42 6.36 15.57
C LYS A 148 -1.30 7.06 16.31
N ASP A 149 -1.63 8.14 17.00
CA ASP A 149 -0.75 8.79 17.97
C ASP A 149 -0.74 7.98 19.27
N GLY A 150 0.44 7.63 19.75
CA GLY A 150 0.62 6.75 20.90
C GLY A 150 0.10 7.33 22.23
N LEU A 151 -0.02 8.66 22.35
CA LEU A 151 -0.53 9.32 23.54
C LEU A 151 -2.06 9.51 23.46
N THR A 152 -2.53 10.10 22.38
CA THR A 152 -3.91 10.59 22.26
C THR A 152 -4.86 9.58 21.62
N ASN A 153 -4.33 8.52 20.99
CA ASN A 153 -5.07 7.46 20.28
C ASN A 153 -5.93 7.95 19.10
N ILE A 154 -5.87 9.25 18.73
CA ILE A 154 -6.40 9.75 17.46
C ILE A 154 -5.41 9.47 16.32
N ALA A 155 -5.72 9.88 15.09
CA ALA A 155 -4.77 9.78 14.00
C ALA A 155 -3.48 10.56 14.30
N ASN A 156 -2.35 10.08 13.79
CA ASN A 156 -1.09 10.81 13.83
C ASN A 156 -0.86 11.61 12.52
N ARG A 157 0.24 12.36 12.46
CA ARG A 157 0.64 13.14 11.29
C ARG A 157 0.72 12.30 10.01
N ARG A 158 1.28 11.08 10.09
CA ARG A 158 1.40 10.19 8.92
C ARG A 158 0.02 9.85 8.34
N ARG A 159 -0.96 9.56 9.20
CA ARG A 159 -2.34 9.31 8.76
C ARG A 159 -2.95 10.53 8.11
N PHE A 160 -2.73 11.73 8.69
CA PHE A 160 -3.16 12.98 8.10
C PHE A 160 -2.57 13.16 6.69
N ASP A 161 -1.24 13.05 6.57
CA ASP A 161 -0.53 13.25 5.29
C ASP A 161 -1.09 12.32 4.19
N SER A 162 -1.27 11.04 4.51
CA SER A 162 -1.85 10.05 3.57
C SER A 162 -3.31 10.35 3.21
N SER A 163 -4.12 10.75 4.18
CA SER A 163 -5.54 11.08 3.95
C SER A 163 -5.69 12.38 3.18
N PHE A 164 -4.86 13.38 3.48
CA PHE A 164 -4.85 14.66 2.78
C PHE A 164 -4.48 14.49 1.30
N GLU A 165 -3.47 13.67 1.00
CA GLU A 165 -3.12 13.35 -0.39
C GLU A 165 -4.28 12.72 -1.16
N LEU A 166 -4.94 11.73 -0.58
CA LEU A 166 -6.09 11.05 -1.19
C LEU A 166 -7.26 12.01 -1.42
N GLU A 167 -7.64 12.79 -0.39
CA GLU A 167 -8.78 13.70 -0.47
C GLU A 167 -8.49 14.92 -1.34
N TRP A 168 -7.22 15.34 -1.46
CA TRP A 168 -6.80 16.37 -2.40
C TRP A 168 -7.05 15.96 -3.85
N GLU A 169 -6.61 14.75 -4.24
CA GLU A 169 -6.83 14.23 -5.59
C GLU A 169 -8.32 14.02 -5.89
N ARG A 170 -9.08 13.58 -4.89
CA ARG A 170 -10.55 13.47 -5.01
C ARG A 170 -11.20 14.83 -5.19
N ALA A 171 -10.88 15.81 -4.33
CA ALA A 171 -11.41 17.17 -4.41
C ALA A 171 -11.10 17.82 -5.77
N ARG A 172 -9.88 17.60 -6.30
CA ARG A 172 -9.47 18.05 -7.62
C ARG A 172 -10.30 17.43 -8.75
N THR A 173 -10.55 16.12 -8.68
CA THR A 173 -11.29 15.37 -9.69
C THR A 173 -12.78 15.72 -9.66
N GLU A 174 -13.38 15.76 -8.47
CA GLU A 174 -14.79 16.01 -8.26
C GLU A 174 -15.13 17.51 -8.23
N ARG A 175 -14.12 18.40 -8.26
CA ARG A 175 -14.27 19.85 -8.10
C ARG A 175 -15.03 20.23 -6.84
N GLN A 176 -14.71 19.55 -5.74
CA GLN A 176 -15.30 19.77 -4.43
C GLN A 176 -14.34 20.57 -3.54
N PRO A 177 -14.85 21.35 -2.59
CA PRO A 177 -14.01 22.03 -1.63
C PRO A 177 -13.31 21.04 -0.72
N LEU A 178 -12.12 21.41 -0.26
CA LEU A 178 -11.35 20.73 0.76
C LEU A 178 -10.90 21.76 1.80
N SER A 179 -11.22 21.52 3.05
CA SER A 179 -10.81 22.40 4.14
C SER A 179 -9.87 21.71 5.11
N VAL A 180 -8.93 22.50 5.63
CA VAL A 180 -7.96 22.08 6.66
C VAL A 180 -7.97 23.10 7.78
N LEU A 181 -7.97 22.60 9.03
CA LEU A 181 -7.76 23.41 10.22
C LEU A 181 -6.46 22.98 10.88
N LEU A 182 -5.54 23.91 11.16
CA LEU A 182 -4.38 23.69 12.02
C LEU A 182 -4.68 24.35 13.37
N LEU A 183 -4.48 23.60 14.44
CA LEU A 183 -4.78 24.03 15.81
C LEU A 183 -3.53 23.90 16.67
N ASP A 184 -3.34 24.84 17.56
CA ASP A 184 -2.25 24.85 18.55
C ASP A 184 -2.80 25.21 19.91
N VAL A 185 -2.36 24.50 20.94
CA VAL A 185 -2.81 24.71 22.32
C VAL A 185 -2.09 25.94 22.91
N ASP A 186 -2.86 26.97 23.19
CA ASP A 186 -2.33 28.24 23.68
C ASP A 186 -1.63 28.09 25.04
N PHE A 187 -0.42 28.64 25.11
CA PHE A 187 0.39 28.67 26.34
C PHE A 187 0.72 27.28 26.91
N PHE A 188 0.78 26.24 26.09
CA PHE A 188 0.96 24.84 26.53
C PHE A 188 2.30 24.63 27.23
N LYS A 189 3.36 25.32 26.82
CA LYS A 189 4.64 25.31 27.56
C LYS A 189 4.46 25.77 29.00
N GLN A 190 3.74 26.89 29.22
CA GLN A 190 3.46 27.39 30.56
C GLN A 190 2.57 26.44 31.38
N TYR A 191 1.67 25.75 30.72
CA TYR A 191 0.88 24.68 31.33
C TYR A 191 1.78 23.55 31.86
N ASN A 192 2.70 23.05 31.03
CA ASN A 192 3.66 22.03 31.43
C ASN A 192 4.60 22.50 32.56
N ASP A 193 5.08 23.74 32.48
CA ASP A 193 5.95 24.31 33.49
C ASP A 193 5.23 24.40 34.86
N LEU A 194 3.90 24.63 34.85
CA LEU A 194 3.10 24.75 36.09
C LEU A 194 2.64 23.41 36.65
N TYR A 195 2.15 22.51 35.77
CA TYR A 195 1.47 21.27 36.19
C TYR A 195 2.28 19.99 35.96
N GLY A 196 3.43 20.10 35.28
CA GLY A 196 4.29 18.98 34.89
C GLY A 196 3.82 18.27 33.62
N HIS A 197 4.74 17.59 32.95
CA HIS A 197 4.50 16.90 31.65
C HIS A 197 3.42 15.84 31.73
N THR A 198 3.33 15.08 32.84
CA THR A 198 2.28 14.06 33.01
C THR A 198 0.87 14.66 32.96
N GLN A 199 0.68 15.86 33.52
CA GLN A 199 -0.60 16.55 33.45
C GLN A 199 -0.82 17.17 32.06
N GLY A 200 0.25 17.64 31.41
CA GLY A 200 0.21 18.06 30.00
C GLY A 200 -0.24 16.94 29.07
N ASP A 201 0.27 15.73 29.25
CA ASP A 201 -0.13 14.56 28.48
C ASP A 201 -1.65 14.27 28.64
N LYS A 202 -2.17 14.30 29.87
CA LYS A 202 -3.62 14.15 30.12
C LYS A 202 -4.42 15.26 29.44
N CYS A 203 -3.94 16.49 29.49
CA CYS A 203 -4.55 17.64 28.82
C CYS A 203 -4.64 17.40 27.30
N LEU A 204 -3.57 16.95 26.65
CA LEU A 204 -3.57 16.63 25.23
C LEU A 204 -4.55 15.51 24.87
N VAL A 205 -4.67 14.47 25.72
CA VAL A 205 -5.66 13.40 25.55
C VAL A 205 -7.09 13.95 25.62
N GLU A 206 -7.39 14.81 26.59
CA GLU A 206 -8.71 15.43 26.73
C GLU A 206 -9.05 16.37 25.57
N ILE A 207 -8.06 17.13 25.07
CA ILE A 207 -8.21 17.98 23.88
C ILE A 207 -8.52 17.10 22.66
N ALA A 208 -7.72 16.05 22.42
CA ALA A 208 -7.91 15.14 21.28
C ALA A 208 -9.32 14.52 21.26
N GLN A 209 -9.81 14.04 22.41
CA GLN A 209 -11.15 13.51 22.56
C GLN A 209 -12.21 14.58 22.27
N THR A 210 -12.01 15.79 22.77
CA THR A 210 -12.94 16.90 22.58
C THR A 210 -13.02 17.35 21.12
N LEU A 211 -11.87 17.43 20.44
CA LEU A 211 -11.81 17.75 19.01
C LEU A 211 -12.49 16.66 18.17
N SER A 212 -12.34 15.39 18.53
CA SER A 212 -13.02 14.28 17.84
C SER A 212 -14.56 14.40 17.89
N LEU A 213 -15.13 14.96 18.98
CA LEU A 213 -16.56 15.20 19.11
C LEU A 213 -17.06 16.38 18.26
N ALA A 214 -16.15 17.19 17.73
CA ALA A 214 -16.50 18.31 16.86
C ALA A 214 -16.74 17.88 15.40
N LEU A 215 -16.46 16.66 15.04
CA LEU A 215 -16.53 16.14 13.66
C LEU A 215 -17.79 15.29 13.49
N ASP A 216 -18.50 15.50 12.40
CA ASP A 216 -19.74 14.78 12.08
C ASP A 216 -19.64 14.05 10.73
N GLY A 217 -18.70 14.42 9.86
CA GLY A 217 -18.53 13.83 8.54
C GLY A 217 -17.85 12.47 8.59
N SER A 218 -18.33 11.51 7.81
CA SER A 218 -17.75 10.14 7.76
C SER A 218 -16.31 10.10 7.25
N ARG A 219 -15.85 11.16 6.58
CA ARG A 219 -14.49 11.31 6.05
C ARG A 219 -13.66 12.36 6.80
N ASP A 220 -14.27 13.03 7.77
CA ASP A 220 -13.57 14.00 8.59
C ASP A 220 -12.50 13.31 9.41
N LEU A 221 -11.37 13.95 9.57
CA LEU A 221 -10.24 13.40 10.31
C LEU A 221 -9.68 14.44 11.27
N VAL A 222 -9.49 14.06 12.54
CA VAL A 222 -8.63 14.79 13.47
C VAL A 222 -7.36 14.00 13.72
N ALA A 223 -6.21 14.67 13.66
CA ALA A 223 -4.92 14.07 13.93
C ALA A 223 -4.06 14.96 14.85
N ARG A 224 -3.17 14.32 15.60
CA ARG A 224 -2.10 15.03 16.28
C ARG A 224 -0.97 15.27 15.29
N TYR A 225 -0.69 16.55 15.00
CA TYR A 225 0.29 16.95 13.99
C TYR A 225 1.71 16.91 14.53
N GLY A 226 1.89 17.26 15.80
CA GLY A 226 3.15 17.18 16.55
C GLY A 226 3.09 17.98 17.85
N GLY A 227 3.73 17.53 18.92
CA GLY A 227 3.74 18.25 20.20
C GLY A 227 2.33 18.56 20.70
N GLU A 228 1.99 19.84 20.78
CA GLU A 228 0.69 20.40 21.14
C GLU A 228 -0.18 20.81 19.93
N GLU A 229 0.24 20.45 18.72
CA GLU A 229 -0.46 20.80 17.48
C GLU A 229 -1.39 19.69 17.02
N PHE A 230 -2.57 20.08 16.60
CA PHE A 230 -3.59 19.22 16.00
C PHE A 230 -3.96 19.69 14.60
N VAL A 231 -4.46 18.79 13.78
CA VAL A 231 -4.96 19.11 12.46
C VAL A 231 -6.31 18.43 12.21
N VAL A 232 -7.20 19.15 11.56
CA VAL A 232 -8.49 18.62 11.12
C VAL A 232 -8.56 18.71 9.60
N LEU A 233 -8.96 17.60 8.96
CA LEU A 233 -9.23 17.52 7.52
C LEU A 233 -10.74 17.37 7.32
N LEU A 234 -11.30 18.18 6.44
CA LEU A 234 -12.73 18.26 6.18
C LEU A 234 -12.99 18.15 4.66
N PRO A 235 -13.10 16.93 4.13
CA PRO A 235 -13.40 16.70 2.71
C PRO A 235 -14.81 17.12 2.35
N GLY A 236 -14.98 17.93 1.29
CA GLY A 236 -16.27 18.42 0.83
C GLY A 236 -16.81 19.62 1.61
N ALA A 237 -16.08 20.08 2.64
CA ALA A 237 -16.48 21.23 3.43
C ALA A 237 -16.04 22.54 2.77
N ASP A 238 -16.96 23.47 2.58
CA ASP A 238 -16.68 24.83 2.18
C ASP A 238 -16.20 25.70 3.37
N ALA A 239 -15.90 26.96 3.11
CA ALA A 239 -15.40 27.89 4.11
C ALA A 239 -16.37 28.12 5.29
N GLU A 240 -17.69 28.09 5.03
CA GLU A 240 -18.69 28.26 6.07
C GLU A 240 -18.78 27.03 6.98
N VAL A 241 -18.77 25.83 6.39
CA VAL A 241 -18.73 24.58 7.14
C VAL A 241 -17.44 24.47 7.95
N ALA A 242 -16.27 24.78 7.35
CA ALA A 242 -14.99 24.78 8.05
C ALA A 242 -14.97 25.74 9.25
N ARG A 243 -15.52 26.95 9.09
CA ARG A 243 -15.66 27.92 10.18
C ARG A 243 -16.57 27.39 11.30
N LYS A 244 -17.72 26.78 10.96
CA LYS A 244 -18.62 26.20 11.95
C LYS A 244 -17.96 25.07 12.75
N VAL A 245 -17.16 24.23 12.09
CA VAL A 245 -16.40 23.17 12.77
C VAL A 245 -15.33 23.77 13.68
N ALA A 246 -14.57 24.77 13.23
CA ALA A 246 -13.58 25.45 14.05
C ALA A 246 -14.21 26.10 15.30
N GLU A 247 -15.32 26.83 15.13
CA GLU A 247 -16.09 27.39 16.25
C GLU A 247 -16.63 26.32 17.21
N ARG A 248 -17.04 25.16 16.67
CA ARG A 248 -17.49 24.01 17.48
C ARG A 248 -16.34 23.44 18.29
N CYS A 249 -15.14 23.34 17.73
CA CYS A 249 -13.94 22.94 18.45
C CYS A 249 -13.68 23.87 19.66
N GLN A 250 -13.69 25.18 19.44
CA GLN A 250 -13.50 26.15 20.52
C GLN A 250 -14.59 26.06 21.60
N ARG A 251 -15.88 26.03 21.21
CA ARG A 251 -17.00 25.91 22.15
C ARG A 251 -16.94 24.64 22.99
N LEU A 252 -16.57 23.50 22.39
CA LEU A 252 -16.48 22.25 23.14
C LEU A 252 -15.30 22.27 24.13
N LEU A 253 -14.16 22.84 23.75
CA LEU A 253 -13.02 23.03 24.67
C LEU A 253 -13.36 24.03 25.78
N GLU A 254 -14.05 25.12 25.48
CA GLU A 254 -14.53 26.06 26.49
C GLU A 254 -15.48 25.37 27.49
N LYS A 255 -16.44 24.58 26.99
CA LYS A 255 -17.37 23.80 27.82
C LYS A 255 -16.64 22.75 28.67
N LYS A 256 -15.59 22.15 28.15
CA LYS A 256 -14.73 21.18 28.86
C LYS A 256 -13.99 21.86 30.02
N SER A 257 -13.64 23.13 29.86
CA SER A 257 -13.07 24.02 30.88
C SER A 257 -11.85 23.43 31.60
N ILE A 258 -10.88 22.92 30.83
CA ILE A 258 -9.60 22.43 31.40
C ILE A 258 -8.88 23.60 32.06
N VAL A 259 -8.61 23.49 33.36
CA VAL A 259 -8.02 24.60 34.14
C VAL A 259 -6.58 24.89 33.72
N HIS A 260 -6.28 26.14 33.41
CA HIS A 260 -4.92 26.66 33.21
C HIS A 260 -4.73 27.99 33.97
N ALA A 261 -4.26 27.92 35.20
CA ALA A 261 -4.25 29.03 36.12
C ALA A 261 -3.48 30.28 35.64
N LEU A 262 -2.49 30.08 34.77
CA LEU A 262 -1.68 31.18 34.18
C LEU A 262 -2.19 31.67 32.83
N SER A 263 -3.22 31.03 32.25
CA SER A 263 -3.77 31.49 30.99
C SER A 263 -4.50 32.82 31.14
N PRO A 264 -4.20 33.81 30.29
CA PRO A 264 -4.95 35.10 30.29
C PRO A 264 -6.37 34.95 29.77
N HIS A 265 -6.72 33.82 29.10
CA HIS A 265 -7.99 33.52 28.50
C HIS A 265 -8.96 32.80 29.46
N GLY A 266 -9.34 33.49 30.54
CA GLY A 266 -10.32 32.96 31.49
C GLY A 266 -9.81 31.80 32.35
N ARG A 267 -8.48 31.70 32.57
CA ARG A 267 -7.81 30.66 33.38
C ARG A 267 -8.12 29.22 32.90
N ARG A 268 -8.32 29.06 31.63
CA ARG A 268 -8.58 27.77 30.98
C ARG A 268 -7.66 27.54 29.77
N VAL A 269 -7.56 26.29 29.33
CA VAL A 269 -6.89 25.92 28.09
C VAL A 269 -7.74 26.40 26.92
N THR A 270 -7.08 27.07 25.96
CA THR A 270 -7.66 27.52 24.70
C THR A 270 -6.83 27.06 23.53
N VAL A 271 -7.34 27.22 22.31
CA VAL A 271 -6.63 26.89 21.07
C VAL A 271 -6.71 28.03 20.08
N SER A 272 -5.59 28.32 19.44
CA SER A 272 -5.55 29.15 18.24
C SER A 272 -5.78 28.25 17.01
N ILE A 273 -6.55 28.70 16.03
CA ILE A 273 -6.93 27.93 14.85
C ILE A 273 -6.63 28.73 13.59
N GLY A 274 -5.82 28.15 12.71
CA GLY A 274 -5.69 28.58 11.31
C GLY A 274 -6.53 27.68 10.43
N ALA A 275 -7.41 28.25 9.62
CA ALA A 275 -8.28 27.51 8.72
C ALA A 275 -8.00 27.90 7.27
N GLY A 276 -8.18 26.95 6.36
CA GLY A 276 -8.13 27.21 4.92
C GLY A 276 -9.08 26.33 4.15
N THR A 277 -9.66 26.90 3.10
CA THR A 277 -10.56 26.21 2.18
C THR A 277 -10.11 26.43 0.75
N TRP A 278 -10.06 25.37 -0.03
CA TRP A 278 -9.71 25.43 -1.45
C TRP A 278 -10.52 24.42 -2.26
N VAL A 279 -10.85 24.81 -3.50
CA VAL A 279 -11.27 23.88 -4.56
C VAL A 279 -10.06 23.66 -5.48
N PRO A 280 -9.31 22.55 -5.35
CA PRO A 280 -8.05 22.40 -6.05
C PRO A 280 -8.24 22.35 -7.57
N GLY A 281 -7.59 23.25 -8.32
CA GLY A 281 -7.49 23.23 -9.77
C GLY A 281 -6.34 22.35 -10.29
N LYS A 282 -6.13 22.35 -11.63
CA LYS A 282 -5.08 21.52 -12.25
C LYS A 282 -3.63 21.89 -11.84
N GLN A 283 -3.39 23.15 -11.50
CA GLN A 283 -2.06 23.66 -11.10
C GLN A 283 -1.96 23.89 -9.59
N ALA A 284 -2.93 23.42 -8.81
CA ALA A 284 -2.95 23.61 -7.38
C ALA A 284 -1.81 22.83 -6.69
N ASP A 285 -1.08 23.51 -5.78
CA ASP A 285 0.01 22.93 -5.01
C ASP A 285 -0.39 22.71 -3.55
N ARG A 286 -0.37 21.45 -3.13
CA ARG A 286 -0.71 21.01 -1.76
C ARG A 286 0.15 21.69 -0.68
N ALA A 287 1.45 21.83 -0.95
CA ALA A 287 2.36 22.42 0.03
C ALA A 287 2.07 23.90 0.26
N SER A 288 1.75 24.63 -0.81
CA SER A 288 1.32 26.02 -0.73
C SER A 288 0.02 26.19 0.05
N PHE A 289 -0.93 25.26 -0.09
CA PHE A 289 -2.16 25.28 0.69
C PHE A 289 -1.91 25.10 2.18
N ILE A 290 -1.19 24.06 2.58
CA ILE A 290 -0.85 23.86 4.01
C ILE A 290 -0.07 25.04 4.58
N LYS A 291 0.87 25.60 3.81
CA LYS A 291 1.61 26.80 4.22
C LYS A 291 0.70 28.01 4.45
N ALA A 292 -0.33 28.20 3.62
CA ALA A 292 -1.29 29.30 3.82
C ALA A 292 -2.13 29.08 5.08
N VAL A 293 -2.54 27.84 5.38
CA VAL A 293 -3.25 27.50 6.63
C VAL A 293 -2.37 27.76 7.86
N ASP A 294 -1.08 27.40 7.79
CA ASP A 294 -0.11 27.66 8.85
C ASP A 294 0.07 29.17 9.09
N GLN A 295 0.09 29.97 8.03
CA GLN A 295 0.13 31.43 8.16
C GLN A 295 -1.11 31.98 8.88
N GLN A 296 -2.29 31.37 8.71
CA GLN A 296 -3.48 31.77 9.48
C GLN A 296 -3.35 31.37 10.95
N LEU A 297 -2.81 30.18 11.25
CA LEU A 297 -2.53 29.81 12.64
C LEU A 297 -1.55 30.78 13.30
N TYR A 298 -0.48 31.15 12.57
CA TYR A 298 0.46 32.15 13.05
C TYR A 298 -0.22 33.53 13.30
N ALA A 299 -1.10 33.96 12.40
CA ALA A 299 -1.88 35.17 12.58
C ALA A 299 -2.80 35.08 13.80
N ALA A 300 -3.48 33.96 14.03
CA ALA A 300 -4.32 33.73 15.20
C ALA A 300 -3.52 33.86 16.51
N LYS A 301 -2.30 33.29 16.55
CA LYS A 301 -1.40 33.41 17.71
C LYS A 301 -0.98 34.86 17.96
N ASN A 302 -0.64 35.61 16.90
CA ASN A 302 -0.17 37.01 17.05
C ASN A 302 -1.30 37.99 17.35
N ASN A 303 -2.49 37.77 16.86
CA ASN A 303 -3.65 38.62 17.06
C ASN A 303 -4.28 38.43 18.46
N GLY A 304 -3.65 37.69 19.34
CA GLY A 304 -4.04 37.55 20.75
C GLY A 304 -4.56 36.17 21.15
N ARG A 305 -4.37 35.15 20.32
CA ARG A 305 -4.76 33.74 20.59
C ARG A 305 -6.27 33.54 20.80
N ASP A 306 -6.69 32.32 21.17
CA ASP A 306 -8.09 31.94 21.42
C ASP A 306 -9.03 32.42 20.29
N ARG A 307 -8.62 32.22 19.05
CA ARG A 307 -9.33 32.69 17.87
C ARG A 307 -9.10 31.85 16.64
N ILE A 308 -9.92 32.11 15.63
CA ILE A 308 -9.90 31.49 14.32
C ILE A 308 -9.48 32.56 13.30
N GLU A 309 -8.46 32.28 12.50
CA GLU A 309 -8.15 33.04 11.29
C GLU A 309 -8.35 32.12 10.08
N HIS A 310 -8.89 32.65 8.99
CA HIS A 310 -9.27 31.84 7.84
C HIS A 310 -8.83 32.45 6.52
N VAL A 311 -8.36 31.62 5.61
CA VAL A 311 -8.10 31.96 4.21
C VAL A 311 -8.96 31.11 3.29
N GLN A 312 -9.57 31.75 2.32
CA GLN A 312 -10.24 31.05 1.21
C GLN A 312 -9.46 31.33 -0.07
N TRP A 313 -9.15 30.26 -0.80
CA TRP A 313 -8.56 30.39 -2.12
C TRP A 313 -9.63 30.15 -3.18
N GLU A 314 -9.78 31.15 -4.04
CA GLU A 314 -10.57 31.03 -5.26
C GLU A 314 -9.75 30.27 -6.31
N ALA A 315 -10.44 29.48 -7.15
CA ALA A 315 -9.85 28.60 -8.15
C ALA A 315 -9.15 29.36 -9.27
#